data_c297401199129189431f50d2eaec1591
#
_entry.id   c297401199129189431f50d2eaec1591
#
_cell.length_a   1.000
_cell.length_b   1.000
_cell.length_c   1.000
_cell.angle_alpha   90.00
_cell.angle_beta   90.00
_cell.angle_gamma   90.00
#
_symmetry.space_group_name_H-M   'P 1'
#
loop_
_entity.id
_entity.type
_entity.pdbx_description
1 polymer ?
#
loop_
_entity_poly.entity_id
_entity_poly.type
_entity_poly.pdbx_seq_one_letter_code
_entity_poly.pdbx_strand_id
1 'polypeptide(L)'
;MNGLRPGSGPPADSGMGTFRVSMQLAGVRGERFEVMEALVDTGASYSWIPRDVLEGLGAQPDEERVFVLADGREVRYPMAWVQVKLGDRIQPTLAVFGDTGTEPILGAFTLEGFGLGVDPVNRRLIPVPGLLKAAAA
;
A
#
# COMPACT_ATOMS: atom_id res chain seq x y z
N MET A 1 -4.77 -17.66 10.02
CA MET A 1 -4.67 -16.93 9.91
C MET A 1 -4.57 -16.41 10.00
N ASN A 2 -4.35 -16.58 9.97
CA ASN A 2 -4.21 -15.74 9.87
C ASN A 2 -3.91 -15.21 9.94
N GLY A 3 -3.56 -15.34 10.03
CA GLY A 3 -3.26 -14.58 9.84
C GLY A 3 -2.74 -14.20 9.75
N LEU A 4 -2.19 -14.38 9.70
CA LEU A 4 -1.71 -13.68 9.43
C LEU A 4 -1.45 -13.60 9.04
N ARG A 5 -1.56 -13.51 9.06
CA ARG A 5 -1.25 -13.29 8.48
C ARG A 5 -0.34 -13.17 8.45
N PRO A 6 0.17 -13.67 8.18
CA PRO A 6 0.88 -13.40 8.21
C PRO A 6 1.38 -12.81 7.97
N GLY A 7 1.47 -12.69 8.11
CA GLY A 7 1.84 -12.09 7.95
C GLY A 7 1.62 -11.39 7.47
N SER A 8 1.30 -11.59 7.35
CA SER A 8 0.98 -10.92 6.81
C SER A 8 0.72 -9.83 6.96
N GLY A 9 0.67 -9.60 6.83
CA GLY A 9 0.38 -8.40 6.86
C GLY A 9 0.22 -7.84 8.10
N PRO A 10 -0.05 -6.66 8.19
CA PRO A 10 -0.21 -6.01 9.38
C PRO A 10 -1.44 -6.43 10.00
N PRO A 11 -1.55 -6.33 11.18
CA PRO A 11 -2.62 -6.65 11.85
C PRO A 11 -3.55 -5.69 11.78
N ALA A 12 -4.47 -5.84 11.40
CA ALA A 12 -5.34 -4.96 11.36
C ALA A 12 -5.98 -4.79 12.41
N ASP A 13 -5.94 -4.70 13.13
CA ASP A 13 -6.53 -4.74 14.07
C ASP A 13 -7.06 -3.90 14.74
N SER A 14 -6.85 -3.26 15.01
CA SER A 14 -7.33 -2.49 15.85
C SER A 14 -8.53 -1.97 15.54
N GLY A 15 -8.89 -1.87 14.49
CA GLY A 15 -10.02 -1.26 14.19
C GLY A 15 -10.03 0.17 14.38
N MET A 16 -9.26 0.72 15.24
CA MET A 16 -9.27 2.03 15.45
C MET A 16 -8.55 2.70 14.41
N GLY A 17 -9.07 3.53 13.67
CA GLY A 17 -8.39 4.26 12.64
C GLY A 17 -8.22 3.53 11.33
N THR A 18 -8.61 2.28 11.23
CA THR A 18 -8.52 1.58 9.96
C THR A 18 -9.84 1.65 9.22
N PHE A 19 -9.75 1.70 7.92
CA PHE A 19 -10.94 1.74 7.07
C PHE A 19 -10.51 1.40 5.66
N ARG A 20 -11.46 1.15 4.78
CA ARG A 20 -11.16 0.80 3.40
C ARG A 20 -11.53 1.92 2.48
N VAL A 21 -10.76 2.04 1.41
CA VAL A 21 -11.04 3.01 0.36
C VAL A 21 -11.01 2.30 -0.97
N SER A 22 -11.74 2.85 -1.93
CA SER A 22 -11.70 2.34 -3.29
C SER A 22 -10.47 2.93 -3.97
N MET A 23 -9.74 2.09 -4.68
CA MET A 23 -8.62 2.57 -5.48
C MET A 23 -8.59 1.80 -6.78
N GLN A 24 -7.82 2.28 -7.72
CA GLN A 24 -7.60 1.57 -8.97
C GLN A 24 -6.11 1.37 -9.16
N LEU A 25 -5.75 0.23 -9.70
CA LEU A 25 -4.35 -0.10 -9.95
C LEU A 25 -4.15 -0.48 -11.39
N ALA A 26 -3.01 -0.11 -11.94
CA ALA A 26 -2.60 -0.52 -13.27
C ALA A 26 -1.11 -0.81 -13.25
N GLY A 27 -0.63 -1.55 -14.24
CA GLY A 27 0.80 -1.74 -14.40
C GLY A 27 1.49 -0.44 -14.76
N VAL A 28 2.80 -0.50 -14.93
CA VAL A 28 3.60 0.69 -15.17
C VAL A 28 3.11 1.48 -16.37
N ARG A 29 2.63 0.79 -17.39
CA ARG A 29 2.16 1.49 -18.59
C ARG A 29 0.84 2.19 -18.40
N GLY A 30 0.10 1.84 -17.35
CA GLY A 30 -1.12 2.55 -17.03
C GLY A 30 -2.23 2.42 -18.06
N GLU A 31 -2.25 1.34 -18.81
CA GLU A 31 -3.22 1.22 -19.89
C GLU A 31 -4.57 0.78 -19.41
N ARG A 32 -4.63 0.06 -18.32
CA ARG A 32 -5.89 -0.48 -17.87
C ARG A 32 -5.87 -0.53 -16.36
N PHE A 33 -6.85 0.10 -15.75
CA PHE A 33 -6.95 0.16 -14.30
C PHE A 33 -8.02 -0.79 -13.80
N GLU A 34 -7.73 -1.47 -12.71
CA GLU A 34 -8.69 -2.35 -12.06
C GLU A 34 -9.06 -1.77 -10.71
N VAL A 35 -10.34 -1.79 -10.42
CA VAL A 35 -10.88 -1.23 -9.18
C VAL A 35 -10.79 -2.26 -8.08
N MET A 36 -10.37 -1.84 -6.90
CA MET A 36 -10.35 -2.71 -5.74
C MET A 36 -10.45 -1.87 -4.48
N GLU A 37 -10.82 -2.51 -3.38
CA GLU A 37 -10.81 -1.85 -2.10
C GLU A 37 -9.53 -2.18 -1.38
N ALA A 38 -8.97 -1.23 -0.67
CA ALA A 38 -7.75 -1.43 0.10
C ALA A 38 -7.96 -0.97 1.52
N LEU A 39 -7.36 -1.69 2.44
CA LEU A 39 -7.32 -1.28 3.84
C LEU A 39 -6.26 -0.22 3.99
N VAL A 40 -6.61 0.91 4.56
CA VAL A 40 -5.65 1.98 4.81
C VAL A 40 -4.90 1.66 6.09
N ASP A 41 -3.57 1.55 6.00
CA ASP A 41 -2.76 1.20 7.16
C ASP A 41 -1.44 1.95 7.11
N THR A 42 -1.36 3.03 7.87
CA THR A 42 -0.16 3.85 7.89
C THR A 42 0.99 3.17 8.64
N GLY A 43 0.71 2.07 9.32
CA GLY A 43 1.78 1.28 9.93
C GLY A 43 2.55 0.46 8.92
N ALA A 44 2.00 0.26 7.73
CA ALA A 44 2.71 -0.43 6.67
C ALA A 44 3.49 0.60 5.87
N SER A 45 4.80 0.38 5.70
CA SER A 45 5.63 1.33 4.97
C SER A 45 5.25 1.38 3.51
N TYR A 46 4.95 0.25 2.91
CA TYR A 46 4.61 0.15 1.50
C TYR A 46 3.23 -0.46 1.34
N SER A 47 2.63 -0.26 0.19
CA SER A 47 1.37 -0.91 -0.12
C SER A 47 1.63 -2.37 -0.45
N TRP A 48 0.73 -3.24 -0.01
CA TRP A 48 0.83 -4.68 -0.22
C TRP A 48 -0.36 -5.11 -1.06
N ILE A 49 -0.08 -5.71 -2.19
CA ILE A 49 -1.12 -6.13 -3.13
C ILE A 49 -0.96 -7.63 -3.35
N PRO A 50 -2.02 -8.40 -3.30
CA PRO A 50 -1.90 -9.84 -3.52
C PRO A 50 -1.18 -10.13 -4.84
N ARG A 51 -0.31 -11.12 -4.79
CA ARG A 51 0.54 -11.45 -5.93
C ARG A 51 -0.28 -11.69 -7.19
N ASP A 52 -1.38 -12.43 -7.09
CA ASP A 52 -2.17 -12.75 -8.25
C ASP A 52 -2.78 -11.51 -8.89
N VAL A 53 -3.12 -10.51 -8.09
CA VAL A 53 -3.64 -9.26 -8.62
C VAL A 53 -2.56 -8.53 -9.42
N LEU A 54 -1.35 -8.44 -8.86
CA LEU A 54 -0.25 -7.77 -9.54
C LEU A 54 0.12 -8.50 -10.82
N GLU A 55 0.16 -9.82 -10.79
CA GLU A 55 0.46 -10.60 -11.99
C GLU A 55 -0.62 -10.39 -13.04
N GLY A 56 -1.86 -10.31 -12.63
CA GLY A 56 -2.95 -10.05 -13.56
C GLY A 56 -2.88 -8.69 -14.22
N LEU A 57 -2.25 -7.72 -13.54
CA LEU A 57 -2.04 -6.40 -14.13
C LEU A 57 -0.79 -6.36 -15.01
N GLY A 58 -0.07 -7.45 -15.11
CA GLY A 58 1.17 -7.49 -15.89
C GLY A 58 2.37 -6.93 -15.17
N ALA A 59 2.26 -6.69 -13.86
CA ALA A 59 3.39 -6.17 -13.11
C ALA A 59 4.44 -7.24 -12.94
N GLN A 60 5.69 -6.87 -13.11
CA GLN A 60 6.80 -7.78 -12.95
C GLN A 60 7.71 -7.25 -11.87
N PRO A 61 8.27 -8.13 -11.05
CA PRO A 61 9.14 -7.67 -9.96
C PRO A 61 10.32 -6.87 -10.48
N ASP A 62 10.55 -5.73 -9.89
CA ASP A 62 11.73 -4.92 -10.17
C ASP A 62 12.86 -5.24 -9.21
N GLU A 63 12.54 -5.69 -8.01
CA GLU A 63 13.53 -6.01 -7.00
C GLU A 63 12.90 -6.88 -5.95
N GLU A 64 13.73 -7.46 -5.10
CA GLU A 64 13.29 -8.10 -3.88
C GLU A 64 13.82 -7.29 -2.72
N ARG A 65 13.05 -7.20 -1.67
CA ARG A 65 13.46 -6.45 -0.49
C ARG A 65 13.26 -7.27 0.75
N VAL A 66 14.16 -7.09 1.71
CA VAL A 66 14.09 -7.78 2.99
C VAL A 66 13.22 -6.98 3.92
N PHE A 67 12.30 -7.66 4.58
CA PHE A 67 11.47 -7.06 5.61
C PHE A 67 11.71 -7.79 6.91
N VAL A 68 11.70 -7.06 8.00
CA VAL A 68 11.96 -7.64 9.33
C VAL A 68 10.62 -7.73 10.05
N LEU A 69 10.30 -8.92 10.49
CA LEU A 69 9.06 -9.16 11.22
C LEU A 69 9.26 -8.78 12.69
N ALA A 70 8.15 -8.69 13.40
CA ALA A 70 8.18 -8.26 14.79
C ALA A 70 9.08 -9.15 15.67
N ASP A 71 9.20 -10.41 15.33
CA ASP A 71 10.04 -11.33 16.10
C ASP A 71 11.48 -11.34 15.63
N GLY A 72 11.85 -10.44 14.73
CA GLY A 72 13.23 -10.33 14.26
C GLY A 72 13.55 -11.17 13.05
N ARG A 73 12.65 -12.03 12.60
CA ARG A 73 12.93 -12.83 11.42
C ARG A 73 12.88 -11.95 10.18
N GLU A 74 13.68 -12.33 9.19
CA GLU A 74 13.71 -11.62 7.92
C GLU A 74 12.97 -12.42 6.87
N VAL A 75 12.21 -11.74 6.04
CA VAL A 75 11.53 -12.35 4.90
C VAL A 75 11.79 -11.50 3.70
N ARG A 76 11.75 -12.10 2.52
CA ARG A 76 11.97 -11.38 1.27
C ARG A 76 10.70 -11.39 0.46
N TYR A 77 10.36 -10.24 -0.08
CA TYR A 77 9.22 -10.14 -0.97
C TYR A 77 9.61 -9.37 -2.21
N PRO A 78 9.08 -9.77 -3.36
CA PRO A 78 9.28 -8.99 -4.58
C PRO A 78 8.50 -7.68 -4.50
N MET A 79 8.98 -6.66 -5.17
CA MET A 79 8.33 -5.37 -5.27
C MET A 79 8.33 -4.90 -6.71
N ALA A 80 7.35 -4.11 -7.05
CA ALA A 80 7.27 -3.52 -8.39
C ALA A 80 6.63 -2.15 -8.33
N TRP A 81 6.96 -1.33 -9.31
CA TRP A 81 6.27 -0.05 -9.49
C TRP A 81 4.95 -0.31 -10.21
N VAL A 82 3.91 0.35 -9.75
CA VAL A 82 2.58 0.29 -10.36
C VAL A 82 2.01 1.70 -10.36
N GLN A 83 0.89 1.87 -11.05
CA GLN A 83 0.16 3.13 -11.05
C GLN A 83 -1.03 2.98 -10.13
N VAL A 84 -1.24 3.97 -9.28
CA VAL A 84 -2.40 3.99 -8.38
C VAL A 84 -3.24 5.19 -8.71
N LYS A 85 -4.55 4.98 -8.77
CA LYS A 85 -5.49 6.08 -8.93
C LYS A 85 -6.36 6.17 -7.70
N LEU A 86 -6.33 7.33 -7.07
CA LEU A 86 -7.19 7.66 -5.94
C LEU A 86 -7.96 8.91 -6.32
N GLY A 87 -9.29 8.78 -6.34
CA GLY A 87 -10.11 9.87 -6.86
C GLY A 87 -9.77 10.07 -8.34
N ASP A 88 -9.38 11.28 -8.70
CA ASP A 88 -9.03 11.58 -10.08
C ASP A 88 -7.52 11.78 -10.26
N ARG A 89 -6.72 11.40 -9.27
CA ARG A 89 -5.27 11.58 -9.34
C ARG A 89 -4.59 10.23 -9.52
N ILE A 90 -3.55 10.21 -10.33
CA ILE A 90 -2.77 9.00 -10.62
C ILE A 90 -1.33 9.26 -10.24
N GLN A 91 -0.73 8.32 -9.52
CA GLN A 91 0.66 8.40 -9.11
C GLN A 91 1.30 7.02 -9.18
N PRO A 92 2.59 6.96 -9.49
CA PRO A 92 3.29 5.69 -9.36
C PRO A 92 3.57 5.39 -7.89
N THR A 93 3.64 4.13 -7.56
CA THR A 93 4.00 3.71 -6.22
C THR A 93 4.69 2.35 -6.27
N LEU A 94 5.44 2.06 -5.22
CA LEU A 94 6.01 0.73 -5.06
C LEU A 94 5.01 -0.14 -4.34
N ALA A 95 4.79 -1.32 -4.85
CA ALA A 95 3.89 -2.28 -4.25
C ALA A 95 4.63 -3.57 -3.95
N VAL A 96 4.37 -4.15 -2.80
CA VAL A 96 4.91 -5.45 -2.42
C VAL A 96 3.97 -6.51 -2.96
N PHE A 97 4.54 -7.57 -3.56
CA PHE A 97 3.76 -8.72 -3.99
C PHE A 97 3.41 -9.51 -2.73
N GLY A 98 2.24 -9.26 -2.20
CA GLY A 98 1.79 -9.92 -0.99
C GLY A 98 1.33 -11.34 -1.28
N ASP A 99 0.96 -12.02 -0.22
CA ASP A 99 0.51 -13.40 -0.39
C ASP A 99 -0.84 -13.43 -1.06
N THR A 100 -1.06 -14.48 -1.83
CA THR A 100 -2.33 -14.67 -2.51
C THR A 100 -3.44 -14.83 -1.47
N GLY A 101 -4.56 -14.21 -1.72
CA GLY A 101 -5.71 -14.34 -0.83
C GLY A 101 -5.77 -13.31 0.27
N THR A 102 -4.77 -12.44 0.37
CA THR A 102 -4.82 -11.37 1.36
C THR A 102 -5.52 -10.15 0.75
N GLU A 103 -5.92 -9.20 1.59
CA GLU A 103 -6.55 -8.02 1.04
C GLU A 103 -5.51 -6.97 0.70
N PRO A 104 -5.78 -6.12 -0.26
CA PRO A 104 -4.85 -5.03 -0.57
C PRO A 104 -4.73 -4.07 0.60
N ILE A 105 -3.52 -3.58 0.81
CA ILE A 105 -3.21 -2.62 1.86
C ILE A 105 -2.58 -1.39 1.26
N LEU A 106 -3.10 -0.24 1.64
CA LEU A 106 -2.59 1.04 1.17
C LEU A 106 -1.69 1.60 2.27
N GLY A 107 -0.40 1.65 2.00
CA GLY A 107 0.59 1.98 3.01
C GLY A 107 1.09 3.42 2.93
N ALA A 108 2.02 3.74 3.83
CA ALA A 108 2.47 5.11 4.03
C ALA A 108 3.14 5.71 2.81
N PHE A 109 4.00 4.96 2.14
CA PHE A 109 4.73 5.50 0.99
C PHE A 109 3.75 6.00 -0.09
N THR A 110 2.70 5.22 -0.35
CA THR A 110 1.70 5.61 -1.34
C THR A 110 0.95 6.86 -0.88
N LEU A 111 0.53 6.89 0.38
CA LEU A 111 -0.22 8.03 0.87
C LEU A 111 0.62 9.30 0.83
N GLU A 112 1.89 9.20 1.20
CA GLU A 112 2.78 10.36 1.14
C GLU A 112 2.96 10.86 -0.29
N GLY A 113 3.03 9.95 -1.24
CA GLY A 113 3.13 10.34 -2.63
C GLY A 113 1.92 11.13 -3.12
N PHE A 114 0.76 10.87 -2.54
CA PHE A 114 -0.44 11.62 -2.87
C PHE A 114 -0.65 12.84 -1.97
N GLY A 115 0.20 13.03 -0.96
CA GLY A 115 0.01 14.12 -0.02
C GLY A 115 -1.21 13.90 0.85
N LEU A 116 -1.52 12.65 1.18
CA LEU A 116 -2.69 12.31 1.96
C LEU A 116 -2.32 11.78 3.33
N GLY A 117 -3.15 12.07 4.28
CA GLY A 117 -3.06 11.50 5.61
C GLY A 117 -4.39 10.89 5.98
N VAL A 118 -4.48 10.37 7.19
CA VAL A 118 -5.66 9.69 7.67
C VAL A 118 -6.37 10.53 8.69
N ASP A 119 -7.67 10.66 8.54
CA ASP A 119 -8.55 11.23 9.56
C ASP A 119 -9.19 10.03 10.26
N PRO A 120 -8.71 9.65 11.44
CA PRO A 120 -9.22 8.44 12.07
C PRO A 120 -10.62 8.61 12.62
N VAL A 121 -11.02 9.83 12.91
CA VAL A 121 -12.34 10.07 13.47
C VAL A 121 -13.41 9.87 12.40
N ASN A 122 -13.22 10.45 11.25
CA ASN A 122 -14.19 10.33 10.17
C ASN A 122 -13.87 9.18 9.22
N ARG A 123 -12.77 8.47 9.45
CA ARG A 123 -12.39 7.28 8.71
C ARG A 123 -12.28 7.58 7.23
N ARG A 124 -11.46 8.53 6.90
CA ARG A 124 -11.27 8.95 5.52
C ARG A 124 -9.88 9.50 5.32
N LEU A 125 -9.49 9.59 4.06
CA LEU A 125 -8.22 10.22 3.70
C LEU A 125 -8.45 11.71 3.56
N ILE A 126 -7.46 12.48 3.98
CA ILE A 126 -7.53 13.94 3.89
C ILE A 126 -6.22 14.47 3.34
N PRO A 127 -6.24 15.58 2.62
CA PRO A 127 -4.99 16.21 2.19
C PRO A 127 -4.22 16.70 3.39
N VAL A 128 -2.92 16.53 3.36
CA VAL A 128 -2.05 17.05 4.41
C VAL A 128 -0.87 17.75 3.76
N PRO A 129 -0.36 18.80 4.36
CA PRO A 129 0.79 19.50 3.80
C PRO A 129 2.06 18.69 3.99
N GLY A 130 2.96 18.81 3.05
CA GLY A 130 4.29 18.25 3.24
C GLY A 130 5.07 19.11 4.21
N LEU A 131 5.96 18.49 4.95
CA LEU A 131 6.81 19.21 5.87
C LEU A 131 8.21 19.24 5.33
N LEU A 132 8.75 20.44 5.15
CA LEU A 132 10.13 20.57 4.77
C LEU A 132 10.97 20.79 6.02
N LYS A 133 12.20 20.28 6.02
CA LYS A 133 13.06 20.50 7.06
C LYS A 133 13.49 21.88 6.95
N ALA A 134 13.44 22.45 7.91
CA ALA A 134 13.65 23.78 7.87
C ALA A 134 14.54 24.30 7.12
N ALA A 135 15.15 23.98 7.12
CA ALA A 135 15.93 24.52 6.57
C ALA A 135 15.93 25.08 5.76
N ALA A 136 15.43 24.65 5.44
CA ALA A 136 15.28 25.01 4.55
C ALA A 136 15.53 26.12 4.49
N ALA A 137 15.48 26.43 4.99
CA ALA A 137 15.57 27.54 4.85
C ALA A 137 16.39 28.00 4.60
#